data_064d7ea01e3101868d59d0192adac187
#
_entry.id   064d7ea01e3101868d59d0192adac187
#
_cell.length_a   1.000
_cell.length_b   1.000
_cell.length_c   1.000
_cell.angle_alpha   90.00
_cell.angle_beta   90.00
_cell.angle_gamma   90.00
#
_symmetry.space_group_name_H-M   'P 1'
#
loop_
_entity.id
_entity.type
_entity.pdbx_description
1 polymer ?
#
loop_
_entity_poly.entity_id
_entity_poly.type
_entity_poly.pdbx_seq_one_letter_code
_entity_poly.pdbx_strand_id
1 'polypeptide(L)'
;MIKKATMHLGCLTLMASMLALGGTAHAEKAPGKYCDTPSRCLDPISTNGAVTTPHYLASQAGLEVLKKGGNAVDAAIAAASTLAVVYPQMNTIGGDNFWLIYNAKTKEVRALNASGRSGSKASIEFYKSKGYSKIPARGYHAANTVPGAVSGWDAAYKYAHSNMSNKGLKWNKLFDNAVFYARHGFAVTPSLERWGQINVDPTNNEFRNLQRFDGFRHTYLKPDGSAYKVGETMKVPELGNTLSLIATKGAKEFYTGSIAKKIVADLAANDGMLSLEDFAKHRADWVKPLSVDYRGYTAYNLPPNTQGMASLEILNILNNIDVKALGEGSANYYHAIVEATKEAFVDRDKYLTDPDFNKIPLEFLLSKAHGQEQAARIKMDVAATGLKPLEPKGDTIWLGVVDKDGNAVSLIQSIYHDFGSAVVPKGTGVLLQNRGSFFSLDSKHVNRLEPRKRTFHTLNAAMLLKNQKPYLIYGTMGGEGQPQTQAAIATRVVDFGMSPQDAIAAPRWLHGRTWGASSNDLKIEGRVPVSVRDELTRRGHPINAVDDYTDTMGHAGAIVIDPVTNLKSAGTDPRGDGLAVGY
;
A
#
# COMPACT_ATOMS: atom_id res chain seq x y z
N MET A 1 68.65 -44.14 53.51
CA MET A 1 69.18 -45.07 52.50
C MET A 1 68.12 -45.31 51.44
N ILE A 2 68.29 -44.72 50.37
CA ILE A 2 68.41 -45.12 49.00
C ILE A 2 67.72 -46.46 48.66
N LYS A 3 66.71 -46.45 47.79
CA LYS A 3 66.77 -47.20 46.53
C LYS A 3 65.62 -46.81 45.59
N LYS A 4 66.05 -46.45 44.39
CA LYS A 4 65.28 -46.30 43.14
C LYS A 4 64.72 -47.61 42.66
N ALA A 5 63.59 -47.62 41.94
CA ALA A 5 63.33 -48.50 40.79
C ALA A 5 62.10 -48.01 40.03
N THR A 6 62.35 -47.55 38.98
CA THR A 6 62.07 -47.67 37.52
C THR A 6 60.67 -48.14 37.10
N MET A 7 60.12 -47.32 36.30
CA MET A 7 59.11 -47.33 35.30
C MET A 7 58.84 -48.65 34.55
N HIS A 8 57.57 -48.94 34.29
CA HIS A 8 57.15 -49.62 33.06
C HIS A 8 55.83 -48.99 32.53
N LEU A 9 55.91 -48.62 31.33
CA LEU A 9 54.93 -47.96 30.45
C LEU A 9 53.95 -49.05 29.95
N GLY A 10 52.67 -48.90 30.21
CA GLY A 10 51.61 -49.74 29.66
C GLY A 10 50.59 -48.86 28.99
N CYS A 11 50.65 -48.83 27.64
CA CYS A 11 49.74 -48.06 26.76
C CYS A 11 48.39 -48.82 26.71
N LEU A 12 47.31 -48.26 27.28
CA LEU A 12 45.94 -48.67 27.04
C LEU A 12 45.23 -47.60 26.23
N THR A 13 45.03 -47.88 24.95
CA THR A 13 44.18 -47.15 24.04
C THR A 13 42.72 -47.34 24.43
N LEU A 14 42.11 -46.34 25.06
CA LEU A 14 40.65 -46.23 25.18
C LEU A 14 40.12 -45.50 23.93
N MET A 15 39.45 -46.23 23.03
CA MET A 15 38.58 -45.66 22.01
C MET A 15 37.35 -45.08 22.71
N ALA A 16 37.31 -43.76 22.87
CA ALA A 16 36.10 -43.01 23.20
C ALA A 16 35.28 -42.78 21.93
N SER A 17 34.19 -43.53 21.79
CA SER A 17 33.15 -43.27 20.78
C SER A 17 32.45 -41.95 21.13
N MET A 18 32.82 -40.86 20.47
CA MET A 18 32.03 -39.63 20.47
C MET A 18 30.79 -39.87 19.62
N LEU A 19 29.66 -40.13 20.27
CA LEU A 19 28.35 -39.88 19.67
C LEU A 19 28.24 -38.37 19.40
N ALA A 20 28.37 -37.98 18.14
CA ALA A 20 28.00 -36.66 17.69
C ALA A 20 26.48 -36.53 17.77
N LEU A 21 25.98 -36.03 18.90
CA LEU A 21 24.67 -35.41 18.96
C LEU A 21 24.71 -34.19 18.06
N GLY A 22 24.24 -34.38 16.83
CA GLY A 22 23.95 -33.30 15.90
C GLY A 22 22.81 -32.43 16.44
N GLY A 23 23.12 -31.59 17.41
CA GLY A 23 22.29 -30.44 17.75
C GLY A 23 22.31 -29.53 16.55
N THR A 24 21.21 -29.42 15.82
CA THR A 24 20.98 -28.30 14.91
C THR A 24 21.08 -27.02 15.75
N ALA A 25 22.26 -26.42 15.75
CA ALA A 25 22.42 -25.06 16.24
C ALA A 25 21.45 -24.22 15.41
N HIS A 26 20.31 -23.86 15.98
CA HIS A 26 19.58 -22.73 15.47
C HIS A 26 20.57 -21.56 15.51
N ALA A 27 21.05 -21.14 14.35
CA ALA A 27 21.83 -19.93 14.25
C ALA A 27 20.99 -18.83 14.91
N GLU A 28 21.47 -18.32 16.02
CA GLU A 28 20.88 -17.17 16.70
C GLU A 28 20.82 -16.06 15.64
N LYS A 29 19.61 -15.67 15.27
CA LYS A 29 19.42 -14.67 14.22
C LYS A 29 20.09 -13.39 14.72
N ALA A 30 21.14 -12.96 14.06
CA ALA A 30 21.78 -11.70 14.41
C ALA A 30 20.73 -10.59 14.50
N PRO A 31 20.81 -9.70 15.50
CA PRO A 31 19.90 -8.56 15.58
C PRO A 31 19.88 -7.84 14.24
N GLY A 32 18.69 -7.46 13.79
CA GLY A 32 18.50 -6.82 12.49
C GLY A 32 19.34 -5.55 12.35
N LYS A 33 19.96 -5.35 11.21
CA LYS A 33 20.89 -4.23 10.93
C LYS A 33 20.31 -2.84 11.26
N TYR A 34 19.00 -2.68 11.14
CA TYR A 34 18.30 -1.40 11.33
C TYR A 34 17.36 -1.38 12.53
N CYS A 35 17.40 -2.42 13.32
CA CYS A 35 16.59 -2.61 14.50
C CYS A 35 17.46 -2.45 15.74
N ASP A 36 17.57 -1.23 16.20
CA ASP A 36 18.32 -0.83 17.41
C ASP A 36 17.53 -1.05 18.71
N THR A 37 16.21 -1.23 18.62
CA THR A 37 15.34 -1.50 19.75
C THR A 37 14.48 -2.75 19.51
N PRO A 38 14.56 -3.78 20.38
CA PRO A 38 13.81 -5.03 20.19
C PRO A 38 12.30 -4.85 19.99
N SER A 39 11.69 -3.87 20.64
CA SER A 39 10.25 -3.61 20.54
C SER A 39 9.80 -3.07 19.17
N ARG A 40 10.71 -2.43 18.42
CA ARG A 40 10.43 -1.95 17.04
C ARG A 40 10.77 -2.98 15.97
N CYS A 41 11.41 -4.07 16.36
CA CYS A 41 12.03 -5.04 15.49
C CYS A 41 11.43 -6.42 15.62
N LEU A 42 10.29 -6.54 16.25
CA LEU A 42 9.62 -7.81 16.38
C LEU A 42 9.12 -8.25 14.99
N ASP A 43 9.67 -9.36 14.49
CA ASP A 43 9.09 -10.14 13.41
C ASP A 43 8.11 -11.16 14.01
N PRO A 44 6.79 -10.88 14.05
CA PRO A 44 5.86 -11.91 14.47
C PRO A 44 5.95 -13.11 13.53
N ILE A 45 6.31 -14.27 14.09
CA ILE A 45 6.36 -15.52 13.35
C ILE A 45 5.16 -16.35 13.75
N SER A 46 4.41 -16.85 12.78
CA SER A 46 3.18 -17.59 13.00
C SER A 46 3.08 -18.86 12.17
N THR A 47 2.42 -19.87 12.71
CA THR A 47 2.22 -21.18 12.08
C THR A 47 0.97 -21.21 11.20
N ASN A 48 -0.09 -20.49 11.57
CA ASN A 48 -1.39 -20.56 10.91
C ASN A 48 -1.59 -19.39 9.95
N GLY A 49 -1.73 -18.17 10.46
CA GLY A 49 -2.03 -17.01 9.62
C GLY A 49 -1.37 -15.75 10.13
N ALA A 50 -1.27 -14.74 9.24
CA ALA A 50 -0.68 -13.45 9.55
C ALA A 50 -1.49 -12.32 8.91
N VAL A 51 -1.52 -11.17 9.59
CA VAL A 51 -2.14 -9.93 9.14
C VAL A 51 -1.18 -8.77 9.43
N THR A 52 -0.98 -7.88 8.47
CA THR A 52 -0.28 -6.62 8.69
C THR A 52 -1.06 -5.48 8.06
N THR A 53 -1.27 -4.40 8.82
CA THR A 53 -2.00 -3.21 8.40
C THR A 53 -1.37 -1.95 9.00
N PRO A 54 -1.65 -0.75 8.45
CA PRO A 54 -1.11 0.51 8.98
C PRO A 54 -1.78 1.02 10.28
N HIS A 55 -2.71 0.23 10.87
CA HIS A 55 -3.33 0.57 12.16
C HIS A 55 -3.60 -0.69 12.99
N TYR A 56 -3.16 -0.70 14.25
CA TYR A 56 -3.20 -1.87 15.12
C TYR A 56 -4.61 -2.47 15.32
N LEU A 57 -5.67 -1.64 15.43
CA LEU A 57 -7.05 -2.12 15.58
C LEU A 57 -7.54 -2.88 14.34
N ALA A 58 -7.09 -2.51 13.16
CA ALA A 58 -7.44 -3.20 11.94
C ALA A 58 -6.71 -4.55 11.81
N SER A 59 -5.45 -4.61 12.24
CA SER A 59 -4.72 -5.88 12.31
C SER A 59 -5.38 -6.86 13.27
N GLN A 60 -5.85 -6.38 14.43
CA GLN A 60 -6.62 -7.18 15.39
C GLN A 60 -7.94 -7.67 14.79
N ALA A 61 -8.68 -6.82 14.07
CA ALA A 61 -9.93 -7.20 13.41
C ALA A 61 -9.72 -8.32 12.37
N GLY A 62 -8.67 -8.22 11.55
CA GLY A 62 -8.29 -9.26 10.60
C GLY A 62 -7.90 -10.57 11.28
N LEU A 63 -7.08 -10.49 12.34
CA LEU A 63 -6.65 -11.65 13.12
C LEU A 63 -7.84 -12.36 13.79
N GLU A 64 -8.77 -11.59 14.34
CA GLU A 64 -9.98 -12.13 14.96
C GLU A 64 -10.81 -12.95 13.96
N VAL A 65 -10.97 -12.43 12.74
CA VAL A 65 -11.67 -13.14 11.65
C VAL A 65 -10.94 -14.43 11.27
N LEU A 66 -9.62 -14.42 11.13
CA LEU A 66 -8.84 -15.64 10.86
C LEU A 66 -9.02 -16.68 11.98
N LYS A 67 -8.95 -16.27 13.24
CA LYS A 67 -9.13 -17.16 14.40
C LYS A 67 -10.53 -17.73 14.51
N LYS A 68 -11.55 -17.01 14.03
CA LYS A 68 -12.95 -17.47 13.93
C LYS A 68 -13.21 -18.39 12.72
N GLY A 69 -12.19 -18.70 11.93
CA GLY A 69 -12.29 -19.58 10.76
C GLY A 69 -12.59 -18.88 9.45
N GLY A 70 -12.47 -17.55 9.39
CA GLY A 70 -12.50 -16.79 8.13
C GLY A 70 -11.29 -17.10 7.26
N ASN A 71 -11.44 -16.92 5.95
CA ASN A 71 -10.34 -17.01 4.99
C ASN A 71 -9.58 -15.67 4.86
N ALA A 72 -8.51 -15.66 4.07
CA ALA A 72 -7.67 -14.45 3.89
C ALA A 72 -8.45 -13.24 3.34
N VAL A 73 -9.44 -13.48 2.47
CA VAL A 73 -10.29 -12.39 1.93
C VAL A 73 -11.24 -11.84 2.98
N ASP A 74 -11.84 -12.71 3.80
CA ASP A 74 -12.69 -12.27 4.92
C ASP A 74 -11.92 -11.38 5.89
N ALA A 75 -10.72 -11.80 6.26
CA ALA A 75 -9.85 -11.04 7.16
C ALA A 75 -9.41 -9.70 6.55
N ALA A 76 -9.12 -9.68 5.24
CA ALA A 76 -8.78 -8.46 4.53
C ALA A 76 -9.97 -7.47 4.49
N ILE A 77 -11.21 -7.92 4.31
CA ILE A 77 -12.41 -7.08 4.35
C ILE A 77 -12.63 -6.53 5.76
N ALA A 78 -12.49 -7.37 6.80
CA ALA A 78 -12.64 -6.93 8.17
C ALA A 78 -11.59 -5.88 8.57
N ALA A 79 -10.35 -6.08 8.16
CA ALA A 79 -9.28 -5.10 8.35
C ALA A 79 -9.54 -3.80 7.55
N ALA A 80 -9.91 -3.90 6.26
CA ALA A 80 -10.16 -2.74 5.40
C ALA A 80 -11.39 -1.91 5.87
N SER A 81 -12.46 -2.58 6.29
CA SER A 81 -13.64 -1.90 6.84
C SER A 81 -13.33 -1.22 8.18
N THR A 82 -12.51 -1.83 9.02
CA THR A 82 -12.04 -1.22 10.28
C THR A 82 -11.14 -0.02 10.00
N LEU A 83 -10.19 -0.13 9.06
CA LEU A 83 -9.33 0.99 8.62
C LEU A 83 -10.15 2.18 8.11
N ALA A 84 -11.27 1.93 7.41
CA ALA A 84 -12.14 3.00 6.94
C ALA A 84 -12.78 3.83 8.08
N VAL A 85 -12.74 3.31 9.31
CA VAL A 85 -13.21 3.98 10.53
C VAL A 85 -12.07 4.60 11.32
N VAL A 86 -11.02 3.81 11.61
CA VAL A 86 -9.97 4.19 12.56
C VAL A 86 -8.78 4.91 11.92
N TYR A 87 -8.73 4.94 10.58
CA TYR A 87 -7.64 5.56 9.79
C TYR A 87 -8.21 6.43 8.64
N PRO A 88 -9.20 7.32 8.95
CA PRO A 88 -9.99 8.02 7.94
C PRO A 88 -9.19 9.05 7.14
N GLN A 89 -8.04 9.52 7.64
CA GLN A 89 -7.18 10.44 6.95
C GLN A 89 -6.60 9.85 5.65
N MET A 90 -6.46 8.52 5.57
CA MET A 90 -5.83 7.83 4.43
C MET A 90 -6.81 7.00 3.62
N ASN A 91 -7.93 6.58 4.20
CA ASN A 91 -8.80 5.55 3.65
C ASN A 91 -10.22 5.64 4.20
N THR A 92 -11.22 5.52 3.32
CA THR A 92 -12.64 5.36 3.70
C THR A 92 -13.36 4.46 2.70
N ILE A 93 -14.64 4.14 2.97
CA ILE A 93 -15.50 3.42 2.01
C ILE A 93 -15.89 4.29 0.80
N GLY A 94 -15.63 5.60 0.87
CA GLY A 94 -15.80 6.54 -0.25
C GLY A 94 -14.61 6.57 -1.22
N GLY A 95 -13.68 5.62 -1.13
CA GLY A 95 -12.50 5.48 -1.97
C GLY A 95 -12.54 4.29 -2.93
N ASP A 96 -11.36 3.95 -3.45
CA ASP A 96 -11.13 2.85 -4.39
C ASP A 96 -10.21 1.80 -3.78
N ASN A 97 -10.25 0.55 -4.29
CA ASN A 97 -9.28 -0.48 -3.94
C ASN A 97 -8.89 -1.38 -5.10
N PHE A 98 -7.75 -2.06 -4.90
CA PHE A 98 -7.20 -3.05 -5.81
C PHE A 98 -6.65 -4.22 -5.01
N TRP A 99 -6.78 -5.41 -5.58
CA TRP A 99 -6.43 -6.66 -4.92
C TRP A 99 -5.56 -7.54 -5.79
N LEU A 100 -4.57 -8.18 -5.17
CA LEU A 100 -4.01 -9.45 -5.63
C LEU A 100 -4.44 -10.53 -4.65
N ILE A 101 -5.06 -11.58 -5.15
CA ILE A 101 -5.56 -12.70 -4.36
C ILE A 101 -4.93 -13.98 -4.90
N TYR A 102 -4.11 -14.63 -4.10
CA TYR A 102 -3.63 -15.97 -4.37
C TYR A 102 -4.60 -17.00 -3.77
N ASN A 103 -5.04 -17.93 -4.59
CA ASN A 103 -5.89 -19.04 -4.17
C ASN A 103 -5.04 -20.31 -4.08
N ALA A 104 -4.84 -20.82 -2.87
CA ALA A 104 -4.01 -21.99 -2.61
C ALA A 104 -4.53 -23.28 -3.26
N LYS A 105 -5.86 -23.39 -3.48
CA LYS A 105 -6.49 -24.54 -4.16
C LYS A 105 -6.16 -24.59 -5.65
N THR A 106 -6.21 -23.44 -6.34
CA THR A 106 -5.96 -23.36 -7.79
C THR A 106 -4.52 -23.00 -8.13
N LYS A 107 -3.75 -22.52 -7.14
CA LYS A 107 -2.37 -21.96 -7.28
C LYS A 107 -2.29 -20.77 -8.22
N GLU A 108 -3.36 -20.00 -8.33
CA GLU A 108 -3.49 -18.85 -9.23
C GLU A 108 -3.52 -17.54 -8.45
N VAL A 109 -2.89 -16.52 -9.03
CA VAL A 109 -3.06 -15.12 -8.61
C VAL A 109 -4.15 -14.48 -9.45
N ARG A 110 -5.15 -13.91 -8.80
CA ARG A 110 -6.20 -13.12 -9.43
C ARG A 110 -6.04 -11.65 -9.05
N ALA A 111 -6.31 -10.77 -9.99
CA ALA A 111 -6.29 -9.33 -9.77
C ALA A 111 -7.68 -8.72 -9.90
N LEU A 112 -8.04 -7.81 -8.99
CA LEU A 112 -9.32 -7.11 -9.00
C LEU A 112 -9.07 -5.61 -8.99
N ASN A 113 -9.68 -4.91 -9.94
CA ASN A 113 -9.69 -3.47 -10.07
C ASN A 113 -11.07 -2.94 -9.67
N ALA A 114 -11.16 -2.30 -8.51
CA ALA A 114 -12.38 -1.67 -8.03
C ALA A 114 -12.29 -0.14 -8.04
N SER A 115 -11.50 0.43 -8.96
CA SER A 115 -11.46 1.89 -9.12
C SER A 115 -12.69 2.42 -9.83
N GLY A 116 -13.16 3.57 -9.36
CA GLY A 116 -14.32 4.22 -9.93
C GLY A 116 -14.02 4.98 -11.22
N ARG A 117 -15.04 5.06 -12.06
CA ARG A 117 -15.02 5.88 -13.27
C ARG A 117 -15.53 7.28 -12.96
N SER A 118 -15.10 8.27 -13.73
CA SER A 118 -15.67 9.63 -13.71
C SER A 118 -17.16 9.59 -14.01
N GLY A 119 -17.91 10.55 -13.47
CA GLY A 119 -19.33 10.70 -13.75
C GLY A 119 -19.63 10.90 -15.24
N SER A 120 -20.81 10.48 -15.67
CA SER A 120 -21.27 10.62 -17.05
C SER A 120 -21.37 12.09 -17.50
N LYS A 121 -21.46 13.03 -16.56
CA LYS A 121 -21.48 14.48 -16.80
C LYS A 121 -20.10 15.15 -16.71
N ALA A 122 -19.06 14.41 -16.36
CA ALA A 122 -17.72 14.95 -16.17
C ALA A 122 -17.10 15.32 -17.54
N SER A 123 -16.80 16.60 -17.76
CA SER A 123 -16.17 17.08 -18.98
C SER A 123 -15.14 18.18 -18.70
N ILE A 124 -14.22 18.37 -19.63
CA ILE A 124 -13.22 19.44 -19.58
C ILE A 124 -13.94 20.81 -19.63
N GLU A 125 -14.98 20.93 -20.45
CA GLU A 125 -15.77 22.14 -20.63
C GLU A 125 -16.46 22.58 -19.33
N PHE A 126 -16.99 21.63 -18.56
CA PHE A 126 -17.57 21.91 -17.24
C PHE A 126 -16.56 22.62 -16.33
N TYR A 127 -15.35 22.07 -16.17
CA TYR A 127 -14.34 22.68 -15.32
C TYR A 127 -13.86 24.04 -15.84
N LYS A 128 -13.64 24.16 -17.15
CA LYS A 128 -13.22 25.42 -17.78
C LYS A 128 -14.29 26.51 -17.65
N SER A 129 -15.58 26.18 -17.76
CA SER A 129 -16.68 27.13 -17.58
C SER A 129 -16.78 27.66 -16.14
N LYS A 130 -16.26 26.92 -15.16
CA LYS A 130 -16.14 27.35 -13.76
C LYS A 130 -14.82 28.07 -13.45
N GLY A 131 -13.98 28.33 -14.45
CA GLY A 131 -12.70 29.05 -14.31
C GLY A 131 -11.54 28.17 -13.81
N TYR A 132 -11.70 26.84 -13.79
CA TYR A 132 -10.64 25.95 -13.34
C TYR A 132 -9.60 25.72 -14.45
N SER A 133 -8.32 25.91 -14.12
CA SER A 133 -7.17 25.48 -14.95
C SER A 133 -6.80 24.01 -14.72
N LYS A 134 -7.14 23.47 -13.55
CA LYS A 134 -7.00 22.06 -13.15
C LYS A 134 -8.18 21.65 -12.27
N ILE A 135 -8.48 20.36 -12.21
CA ILE A 135 -9.52 19.85 -11.32
C ILE A 135 -9.11 20.14 -9.86
N PRO A 136 -10.00 20.76 -9.04
CA PRO A 136 -9.66 21.08 -7.65
C PRO A 136 -9.37 19.81 -6.84
N ALA A 137 -8.49 19.93 -5.84
CA ALA A 137 -8.16 18.81 -4.96
C ALA A 137 -9.21 18.58 -3.86
N ARG A 138 -10.04 19.58 -3.54
CA ARG A 138 -11.03 19.52 -2.45
C ARG A 138 -12.41 19.98 -2.93
N GLY A 139 -13.43 19.56 -2.21
CA GLY A 139 -14.83 19.94 -2.44
C GLY A 139 -15.55 19.05 -3.44
N TYR A 140 -16.77 19.46 -3.77
CA TYR A 140 -17.72 18.67 -4.57
C TYR A 140 -17.26 18.41 -6.00
N HIS A 141 -16.53 19.33 -6.60
CA HIS A 141 -15.95 19.15 -7.94
C HIS A 141 -14.72 18.23 -7.96
N ALA A 142 -14.11 17.95 -6.79
CA ALA A 142 -13.05 16.95 -6.65
C ALA A 142 -13.61 15.53 -6.49
N ALA A 143 -14.84 15.40 -5.97
CA ALA A 143 -15.54 14.12 -5.76
C ALA A 143 -16.25 13.68 -7.04
N ASN A 144 -15.51 13.47 -8.13
CA ASN A 144 -16.03 13.27 -9.49
C ASN A 144 -15.88 11.84 -10.03
N THR A 145 -15.41 10.89 -9.21
CA THR A 145 -15.34 9.45 -9.53
C THR A 145 -16.17 8.65 -8.55
N VAL A 146 -16.84 7.59 -9.04
CA VAL A 146 -17.68 6.72 -8.22
C VAL A 146 -16.80 5.98 -7.21
N PRO A 147 -17.13 5.95 -5.91
CA PRO A 147 -16.39 5.16 -4.93
C PRO A 147 -16.46 3.66 -5.22
N GLY A 148 -15.32 2.99 -5.34
CA GLY A 148 -15.26 1.58 -5.72
C GLY A 148 -15.01 0.59 -4.59
N ALA A 149 -14.58 1.04 -3.41
CA ALA A 149 -14.10 0.18 -2.33
C ALA A 149 -15.09 -0.93 -1.94
N VAL A 150 -16.36 -0.60 -1.74
CA VAL A 150 -17.40 -1.57 -1.33
C VAL A 150 -17.66 -2.62 -2.42
N SER A 151 -17.57 -2.24 -3.71
CA SER A 151 -17.72 -3.19 -4.82
C SER A 151 -16.55 -4.17 -4.90
N GLY A 152 -15.34 -3.71 -4.57
CA GLY A 152 -14.16 -4.57 -4.47
C GLY A 152 -14.29 -5.61 -3.36
N TRP A 153 -14.76 -5.20 -2.19
CA TRP A 153 -15.05 -6.12 -1.08
C TRP A 153 -16.06 -7.19 -1.47
N ASP A 154 -17.19 -6.80 -2.09
CA ASP A 154 -18.25 -7.72 -2.52
C ASP A 154 -17.75 -8.71 -3.58
N ALA A 155 -17.00 -8.23 -4.58
CA ALA A 155 -16.46 -9.09 -5.63
C ALA A 155 -15.42 -10.08 -5.08
N ALA A 156 -14.52 -9.62 -4.21
CA ALA A 156 -13.53 -10.48 -3.56
C ALA A 156 -14.18 -11.52 -2.64
N TYR A 157 -15.17 -11.12 -1.83
CA TYR A 157 -15.97 -12.01 -0.98
C TYR A 157 -16.65 -13.13 -1.78
N LYS A 158 -17.38 -12.75 -2.82
CA LYS A 158 -18.07 -13.72 -3.70
C LYS A 158 -17.10 -14.70 -4.34
N TYR A 159 -15.95 -14.21 -4.80
CA TYR A 159 -14.91 -15.07 -5.37
C TYR A 159 -14.37 -16.07 -4.34
N ALA A 160 -13.99 -15.61 -3.15
CA ALA A 160 -13.44 -16.47 -2.10
C ALA A 160 -14.43 -17.55 -1.67
N HIS A 161 -15.67 -17.16 -1.40
CA HIS A 161 -16.74 -18.07 -0.99
C HIS A 161 -17.15 -19.09 -2.06
N SER A 162 -16.93 -18.79 -3.33
CA SER A 162 -17.20 -19.73 -4.44
C SER A 162 -16.02 -20.64 -4.76
N ASN A 163 -14.76 -20.14 -4.66
CA ASN A 163 -13.61 -20.80 -5.26
C ASN A 163 -12.56 -21.31 -4.27
N MET A 164 -12.45 -20.73 -3.07
CA MET A 164 -11.50 -21.20 -2.05
C MET A 164 -12.03 -22.46 -1.34
N SER A 165 -11.14 -23.25 -0.76
CA SER A 165 -11.52 -24.44 0.02
C SER A 165 -12.29 -24.07 1.28
N ASN A 166 -11.80 -23.07 2.02
CA ASN A 166 -12.48 -22.50 3.17
C ASN A 166 -13.48 -21.42 2.72
N LYS A 167 -14.77 -21.66 2.97
CA LYS A 167 -15.86 -20.74 2.61
C LYS A 167 -15.94 -19.51 3.55
N GLY A 168 -15.22 -19.53 4.67
CA GLY A 168 -15.09 -18.39 5.57
C GLY A 168 -16.36 -18.03 6.36
N LEU A 169 -16.44 -16.77 6.76
CA LEU A 169 -17.51 -16.24 7.60
C LEU A 169 -18.61 -15.56 6.76
N LYS A 170 -19.79 -15.43 7.34
CA LYS A 170 -20.90 -14.68 6.71
C LYS A 170 -20.50 -13.20 6.56
N TRP A 171 -20.92 -12.59 5.44
CA TRP A 171 -20.65 -11.21 5.07
C TRP A 171 -20.82 -10.21 6.21
N ASN A 172 -21.95 -10.27 6.91
CA ASN A 172 -22.26 -9.34 7.99
C ASN A 172 -21.27 -9.38 9.16
N LYS A 173 -20.60 -10.52 9.38
CA LYS A 173 -19.61 -10.69 10.45
C LYS A 173 -18.29 -9.99 10.19
N LEU A 174 -18.02 -9.63 8.96
CA LEU A 174 -16.80 -8.94 8.57
C LEU A 174 -16.80 -7.46 8.94
N PHE A 175 -17.95 -6.93 9.38
CA PHE A 175 -18.12 -5.53 9.76
C PHE A 175 -18.25 -5.29 11.27
N ASP A 176 -18.26 -6.36 12.06
CA ASP A 176 -18.54 -6.27 13.52
C ASP A 176 -17.59 -5.25 14.21
N ASN A 177 -16.27 -5.33 13.95
CA ASN A 177 -15.27 -4.41 14.52
C ASN A 177 -15.43 -2.98 13.98
N ALA A 178 -15.60 -2.80 12.68
CA ALA A 178 -15.78 -1.49 12.08
C ALA A 178 -17.02 -0.75 12.64
N VAL A 179 -18.14 -1.45 12.73
CA VAL A 179 -19.39 -0.90 13.32
C VAL A 179 -19.20 -0.59 14.80
N PHE A 180 -18.51 -1.46 15.54
CA PHE A 180 -18.22 -1.25 16.96
C PHE A 180 -17.42 0.03 17.16
N TYR A 181 -16.26 0.18 16.51
CA TYR A 181 -15.44 1.38 16.67
C TYR A 181 -16.12 2.65 16.19
N ALA A 182 -16.87 2.59 15.09
CA ALA A 182 -17.60 3.76 14.59
C ALA A 182 -18.64 4.28 15.60
N ARG A 183 -19.35 3.40 16.30
CA ARG A 183 -20.42 3.75 17.23
C ARG A 183 -19.92 4.04 18.65
N HIS A 184 -19.01 3.21 19.15
CA HIS A 184 -18.54 3.30 20.54
C HIS A 184 -17.29 4.16 20.69
N GLY A 185 -16.55 4.35 19.60
CA GLY A 185 -15.35 5.17 19.53
C GLY A 185 -14.05 4.35 19.55
N PHE A 186 -13.00 5.03 19.15
CA PHE A 186 -11.62 4.53 19.14
C PHE A 186 -10.69 5.64 19.61
N ALA A 187 -9.53 5.26 20.15
CA ALA A 187 -8.52 6.22 20.56
C ALA A 187 -7.80 6.79 19.32
N VAL A 188 -7.68 8.12 19.29
CA VAL A 188 -6.91 8.83 18.25
C VAL A 188 -5.43 8.50 18.38
N THR A 189 -4.80 8.16 17.26
CA THR A 189 -3.40 7.79 17.15
C THR A 189 -2.54 8.97 16.68
N PRO A 190 -1.20 8.92 16.82
CA PRO A 190 -0.31 9.99 16.36
C PRO A 190 -0.49 10.40 14.91
N SER A 191 -0.69 9.45 14.00
CA SER A 191 -0.92 9.75 12.59
C SER A 191 -2.24 10.52 12.39
N LEU A 192 -3.32 10.11 13.03
CA LEU A 192 -4.61 10.78 12.90
C LEU A 192 -4.59 12.21 13.49
N GLU A 193 -3.96 12.41 14.66
CA GLU A 193 -3.77 13.74 15.23
C GLU A 193 -2.99 14.65 14.28
N ARG A 194 -1.82 14.19 13.81
CA ARG A 194 -0.96 14.97 12.92
C ARG A 194 -1.71 15.43 11.67
N TRP A 195 -2.37 14.50 10.98
CA TRP A 195 -3.10 14.83 9.75
C TRP A 195 -4.36 15.66 10.01
N GLY A 196 -5.00 15.47 11.16
CA GLY A 196 -6.09 16.34 11.62
C GLY A 196 -5.63 17.78 11.80
N GLN A 197 -4.52 18.00 12.51
CA GLN A 197 -3.95 19.34 12.76
C GLN A 197 -3.51 20.03 11.48
N ILE A 198 -2.81 19.33 10.58
CA ILE A 198 -2.36 19.89 9.30
C ILE A 198 -3.55 20.36 8.44
N ASN A 199 -4.70 19.71 8.54
CA ASN A 199 -5.86 19.97 7.68
C ASN A 199 -6.89 20.96 8.26
N VAL A 200 -6.62 21.56 9.41
CA VAL A 200 -7.41 22.66 9.98
C VAL A 200 -6.69 24.02 9.93
N ASP A 201 -5.73 24.16 9.03
CA ASP A 201 -5.00 25.40 8.83
C ASP A 201 -5.86 26.46 8.12
N PRO A 202 -6.31 27.54 8.81
CA PRO A 202 -7.18 28.54 8.22
C PRO A 202 -6.45 29.45 7.21
N THR A 203 -5.12 29.41 7.17
CA THR A 203 -4.32 30.24 6.24
C THR A 203 -4.21 29.63 4.85
N ASN A 204 -4.51 28.34 4.71
CA ASN A 204 -4.47 27.60 3.44
C ASN A 204 -5.89 27.18 2.99
N ASN A 205 -6.56 28.06 2.26
CA ASN A 205 -7.95 27.86 1.84
C ASN A 205 -8.15 26.76 0.77
N GLU A 206 -7.15 26.46 -0.04
CA GLU A 206 -7.31 25.52 -1.15
C GLU A 206 -7.13 24.07 -0.71
N PHE A 207 -6.14 23.79 0.11
CA PHE A 207 -5.70 22.43 0.35
C PHE A 207 -5.80 21.97 1.81
N ARG A 208 -5.54 22.84 2.79
CA ARG A 208 -5.41 22.49 4.21
C ARG A 208 -6.51 23.04 5.12
N ASN A 209 -7.40 23.89 4.64
CA ASN A 209 -8.53 24.41 5.40
C ASN A 209 -9.78 23.53 5.19
N LEU A 210 -9.79 22.30 5.70
CA LEU A 210 -10.91 21.38 5.51
C LEU A 210 -12.09 21.69 6.43
N GLN A 211 -11.88 22.42 7.50
CA GLN A 211 -12.95 22.87 8.42
C GLN A 211 -14.03 23.75 7.73
N ARG A 212 -13.74 24.29 6.54
CA ARG A 212 -14.73 25.03 5.73
C ARG A 212 -15.84 24.13 5.15
N PHE A 213 -15.64 22.82 5.11
CA PHE A 213 -16.63 21.85 4.64
C PHE A 213 -17.43 21.31 5.83
N ASP A 214 -18.73 21.64 5.87
CA ASP A 214 -19.59 21.32 6.99
C ASP A 214 -19.64 19.81 7.34
N GLY A 215 -19.73 18.95 6.31
CA GLY A 215 -19.74 17.51 6.51
C GLY A 215 -18.43 17.00 7.13
N PHE A 216 -17.27 17.54 6.70
CA PHE A 216 -15.98 17.22 7.29
C PHE A 216 -15.90 17.68 8.75
N ARG A 217 -16.25 18.95 9.01
CA ARG A 217 -16.23 19.53 10.35
C ARG A 217 -17.09 18.74 11.33
N HIS A 218 -18.32 18.40 10.92
CA HIS A 218 -19.25 17.63 11.75
C HIS A 218 -18.74 16.21 12.05
N THR A 219 -18.05 15.58 11.09
CA THR A 219 -17.67 14.16 11.19
C THR A 219 -16.31 13.95 11.86
N TYR A 220 -15.33 14.82 11.58
CA TYR A 220 -13.93 14.59 11.90
C TYR A 220 -13.29 15.61 12.84
N LEU A 221 -14.01 16.67 13.22
CA LEU A 221 -13.50 17.65 14.18
C LEU A 221 -14.34 17.65 15.46
N LYS A 222 -13.77 18.19 16.51
CA LYS A 222 -14.49 18.44 17.79
C LYS A 222 -15.52 19.57 17.60
N PRO A 223 -16.51 19.71 18.50
CA PRO A 223 -17.53 20.75 18.40
C PRO A 223 -16.98 22.18 18.34
N ASP A 224 -15.80 22.42 18.91
CA ASP A 224 -15.08 23.71 18.84
C ASP A 224 -14.33 23.93 17.51
N GLY A 225 -14.36 22.96 16.59
CA GLY A 225 -13.68 23.00 15.30
C GLY A 225 -12.22 22.57 15.35
N SER A 226 -11.68 22.20 16.51
CA SER A 226 -10.31 21.72 16.63
C SER A 226 -10.18 20.24 16.25
N ALA A 227 -8.97 19.85 15.83
CA ALA A 227 -8.64 18.44 15.60
C ALA A 227 -8.54 17.66 16.93
N TYR A 228 -8.85 16.37 16.87
CA TYR A 228 -8.65 15.45 18.00
C TYR A 228 -7.15 15.27 18.30
N LYS A 229 -6.84 15.03 19.59
CA LYS A 229 -5.48 14.75 20.08
C LYS A 229 -5.32 13.26 20.37
N VAL A 230 -4.06 12.79 20.40
CA VAL A 230 -3.71 11.41 20.79
C VAL A 230 -4.36 11.06 22.13
N GLY A 231 -5.00 9.89 22.17
CA GLY A 231 -5.72 9.38 23.35
C GLY A 231 -7.15 9.88 23.52
N GLU A 232 -7.57 10.94 22.83
CA GLU A 232 -8.99 11.34 22.81
C GLU A 232 -9.82 10.29 22.06
N THR A 233 -11.07 10.13 22.47
CA THR A 233 -12.00 9.18 21.83
C THR A 233 -12.74 9.85 20.69
N MET A 234 -12.56 9.34 19.47
CA MET A 234 -13.29 9.77 18.29
C MET A 234 -14.42 8.78 17.97
N LYS A 235 -15.60 9.29 17.56
CA LYS A 235 -16.77 8.51 17.12
C LYS A 235 -17.23 9.02 15.76
N VAL A 236 -17.68 8.09 14.91
CA VAL A 236 -18.25 8.40 13.59
C VAL A 236 -19.57 7.63 13.37
N PRO A 237 -20.61 7.89 14.19
CA PRO A 237 -21.81 7.06 14.28
C PRO A 237 -22.60 6.98 12.97
N GLU A 238 -22.61 8.02 12.13
CA GLU A 238 -23.25 7.98 10.81
C GLU A 238 -22.58 6.95 9.89
N LEU A 239 -21.23 6.88 9.90
CA LEU A 239 -20.50 5.84 9.18
C LEU A 239 -20.80 4.46 9.75
N GLY A 240 -20.92 4.32 11.07
CA GLY A 240 -21.35 3.09 11.72
C GLY A 240 -22.73 2.60 11.26
N ASN A 241 -23.67 3.52 11.06
CA ASN A 241 -24.99 3.20 10.51
C ASN A 241 -24.90 2.78 9.03
N THR A 242 -24.10 3.46 8.24
CA THR A 242 -23.85 3.12 6.83
C THR A 242 -23.21 1.73 6.71
N LEU A 243 -22.18 1.42 7.50
CA LEU A 243 -21.54 0.10 7.52
C LEU A 243 -22.50 -1.00 7.98
N SER A 244 -23.37 -0.72 8.96
CA SER A 244 -24.42 -1.64 9.42
C SER A 244 -25.45 -1.96 8.32
N LEU A 245 -25.83 -0.96 7.51
CA LEU A 245 -26.68 -1.18 6.33
C LEU A 245 -25.99 -2.04 5.27
N ILE A 246 -24.70 -1.80 4.98
CA ILE A 246 -23.90 -2.60 4.06
C ILE A 246 -23.78 -4.05 4.58
N ALA A 247 -23.53 -4.22 5.88
CA ALA A 247 -23.44 -5.53 6.52
C ALA A 247 -24.74 -6.34 6.41
N THR A 248 -25.89 -5.69 6.56
CA THR A 248 -27.20 -6.36 6.60
C THR A 248 -27.85 -6.53 5.24
N LYS A 249 -27.69 -5.55 4.33
CA LYS A 249 -28.35 -5.51 3.01
C LYS A 249 -27.40 -5.80 1.84
N GLY A 250 -26.10 -5.96 2.11
CA GLY A 250 -25.08 -6.19 1.09
C GLY A 250 -24.61 -4.91 0.38
N ALA A 251 -23.58 -5.05 -0.44
CA ALA A 251 -22.93 -3.95 -1.17
C ALA A 251 -23.89 -3.17 -2.09
N LYS A 252 -24.96 -3.80 -2.58
CA LYS A 252 -25.97 -3.13 -3.42
C LYS A 252 -26.61 -1.92 -2.74
N GLU A 253 -26.68 -1.90 -1.39
CA GLU A 253 -27.23 -0.76 -0.65
C GLU A 253 -26.38 0.51 -0.87
N PHE A 254 -25.07 0.36 -1.03
CA PHE A 254 -24.16 1.46 -1.32
C PHE A 254 -24.31 2.02 -2.75
N TYR A 255 -24.67 1.16 -3.74
CA TYR A 255 -24.68 1.58 -5.16
C TYR A 255 -26.08 1.86 -5.71
N THR A 256 -27.13 1.22 -5.17
CA THR A 256 -28.52 1.35 -5.68
C THR A 256 -29.53 1.60 -4.57
N GLY A 257 -29.12 1.50 -3.32
CA GLY A 257 -29.97 1.66 -2.15
C GLY A 257 -30.05 3.10 -1.60
N SER A 258 -30.40 3.18 -0.31
CA SER A 258 -30.59 4.47 0.38
C SER A 258 -29.31 5.26 0.53
N ILE A 259 -28.14 4.59 0.62
CA ILE A 259 -26.83 5.24 0.73
C ILE A 259 -26.52 6.01 -0.57
N ALA A 260 -26.63 5.37 -1.75
CA ALA A 260 -26.43 6.03 -3.04
C ALA A 260 -27.33 7.24 -3.22
N LYS A 261 -28.62 7.11 -2.84
CA LYS A 261 -29.60 8.19 -2.95
C LYS A 261 -29.19 9.42 -2.12
N LYS A 262 -28.72 9.21 -0.90
CA LYS A 262 -28.24 10.30 -0.01
C LYS A 262 -26.99 10.96 -0.58
N ILE A 263 -25.99 10.16 -1.00
CA ILE A 263 -24.74 10.68 -1.58
C ILE A 263 -25.04 11.52 -2.82
N VAL A 264 -25.82 11.00 -3.75
CA VAL A 264 -26.11 11.70 -5.00
C VAL A 264 -26.97 12.93 -4.81
N ALA A 265 -27.94 12.90 -3.86
CA ALA A 265 -28.75 14.08 -3.54
C ALA A 265 -27.89 15.22 -2.98
N ASP A 266 -26.95 14.94 -2.10
CA ASP A 266 -26.03 15.94 -1.54
C ASP A 266 -25.07 16.47 -2.61
N LEU A 267 -24.51 15.60 -3.46
CA LEU A 267 -23.66 16.00 -4.58
C LEU A 267 -24.44 16.91 -5.56
N ALA A 268 -25.66 16.54 -5.92
CA ALA A 268 -26.49 17.32 -6.85
C ALA A 268 -26.86 18.70 -6.30
N ALA A 269 -27.11 18.81 -4.98
CA ALA A 269 -27.38 20.08 -4.32
C ALA A 269 -26.17 21.04 -4.33
N ASN A 270 -24.96 20.52 -4.57
CA ASN A 270 -23.71 21.25 -4.56
C ASN A 270 -22.97 21.18 -5.92
N ASP A 271 -23.69 21.05 -7.03
CA ASP A 271 -23.18 21.02 -8.41
C ASP A 271 -22.17 19.86 -8.68
N GLY A 272 -22.29 18.76 -7.94
CA GLY A 272 -21.48 17.55 -8.15
C GLY A 272 -21.90 16.77 -9.39
N MET A 273 -20.97 16.01 -9.98
CA MET A 273 -21.14 15.40 -11.30
C MET A 273 -21.60 13.94 -11.30
N LEU A 274 -21.64 13.28 -10.15
CA LEU A 274 -22.04 11.88 -10.07
C LEU A 274 -23.56 11.75 -9.98
N SER A 275 -24.12 10.80 -10.71
CA SER A 275 -25.54 10.48 -10.75
C SER A 275 -25.84 9.10 -10.15
N LEU A 276 -27.12 8.81 -9.86
CA LEU A 276 -27.55 7.47 -9.43
C LEU A 276 -27.25 6.42 -10.50
N GLU A 277 -27.29 6.81 -11.79
CA GLU A 277 -26.94 5.90 -12.90
C GLU A 277 -25.46 5.54 -12.86
N ASP A 278 -24.56 6.50 -12.55
CA ASP A 278 -23.12 6.25 -12.45
C ASP A 278 -22.83 5.26 -11.31
N PHE A 279 -23.48 5.42 -10.15
CA PHE A 279 -23.39 4.48 -9.05
C PHE A 279 -23.94 3.09 -9.43
N ALA A 280 -25.13 3.04 -10.02
CA ALA A 280 -25.78 1.77 -10.40
C ALA A 280 -25.00 0.97 -11.46
N LYS A 281 -24.28 1.67 -12.34
CA LYS A 281 -23.45 1.06 -13.38
C LYS A 281 -22.06 0.66 -12.89
N HIS A 282 -21.61 1.14 -11.73
CA HIS A 282 -20.28 0.82 -11.23
C HIS A 282 -20.14 -0.68 -10.93
N ARG A 283 -19.00 -1.25 -11.34
CA ARG A 283 -18.60 -2.64 -11.09
C ARG A 283 -17.10 -2.70 -10.82
N ALA A 284 -16.70 -3.58 -9.93
CA ALA A 284 -15.31 -4.00 -9.82
C ALA A 284 -15.02 -5.03 -10.92
N ASP A 285 -13.89 -4.89 -11.59
CA ASP A 285 -13.50 -5.72 -12.73
C ASP A 285 -12.38 -6.70 -12.36
N TRP A 286 -12.58 -7.99 -12.61
CA TRP A 286 -11.51 -8.97 -12.60
C TRP A 286 -10.62 -8.75 -13.80
N VAL A 287 -9.33 -8.55 -13.56
CA VAL A 287 -8.33 -8.26 -14.59
C VAL A 287 -7.19 -9.28 -14.52
N LYS A 288 -6.47 -9.46 -15.63
CA LYS A 288 -5.29 -10.31 -15.65
C LYS A 288 -4.15 -9.59 -14.92
N PRO A 289 -3.56 -10.18 -13.87
CA PRO A 289 -2.40 -9.57 -13.22
C PRO A 289 -1.22 -9.51 -14.20
N LEU A 290 -0.39 -8.47 -14.05
CA LEU A 290 0.91 -8.39 -14.73
C LEU A 290 1.94 -9.21 -13.95
N SER A 291 2.94 -9.73 -14.66
CA SER A 291 4.05 -10.42 -13.99
C SER A 291 5.35 -10.30 -14.76
N VAL A 292 6.46 -10.30 -14.02
CA VAL A 292 7.83 -10.47 -14.54
C VAL A 292 8.57 -11.49 -13.68
N ASP A 293 9.63 -12.07 -14.21
CA ASP A 293 10.58 -12.82 -13.39
C ASP A 293 11.50 -11.84 -12.64
N TYR A 294 11.77 -12.12 -11.36
CA TYR A 294 12.78 -11.44 -10.57
C TYR A 294 13.59 -12.46 -9.76
N ARG A 295 14.83 -12.72 -10.13
CA ARG A 295 15.73 -13.67 -9.45
C ARG A 295 15.14 -15.08 -9.29
N GLY A 296 14.33 -15.54 -10.26
CA GLY A 296 13.64 -16.83 -10.18
C GLY A 296 12.38 -16.83 -9.30
N TYR A 297 11.90 -15.65 -8.93
CA TYR A 297 10.56 -15.43 -8.38
C TYR A 297 9.66 -14.84 -9.45
N THR A 298 8.38 -15.19 -9.45
CA THR A 298 7.39 -14.50 -10.29
C THR A 298 6.83 -13.31 -9.50
N ALA A 299 7.16 -12.10 -9.94
CA ALA A 299 6.68 -10.86 -9.37
C ALA A 299 5.36 -10.47 -10.03
N TYR A 300 4.30 -10.32 -9.22
CA TYR A 300 2.97 -9.92 -9.66
C TYR A 300 2.64 -8.49 -9.22
N ASN A 301 1.94 -7.77 -10.09
CA ASN A 301 1.32 -6.48 -9.78
C ASN A 301 0.06 -6.28 -10.64
N LEU A 302 -0.62 -5.15 -10.44
CA LEU A 302 -1.86 -4.80 -11.12
C LEU A 302 -1.62 -4.17 -12.50
N PRO A 303 -2.50 -4.43 -13.48
CA PRO A 303 -2.43 -3.76 -14.78
C PRO A 303 -2.89 -2.29 -14.70
N PRO A 304 -2.68 -1.49 -15.76
CA PRO A 304 -3.31 -0.18 -15.87
C PRO A 304 -4.84 -0.24 -15.63
N ASN A 305 -5.39 0.76 -15.08
CA ASN A 305 -4.97 2.17 -14.87
C ASN A 305 -4.02 2.41 -13.68
N THR A 306 -3.48 1.36 -13.06
CA THR A 306 -2.54 1.51 -11.92
C THR A 306 -1.08 1.58 -12.38
N GLN A 307 -0.21 2.17 -11.53
CA GLN A 307 1.24 2.21 -11.80
C GLN A 307 1.96 0.90 -11.47
N GLY A 308 1.24 -0.22 -11.34
CA GLY A 308 1.84 -1.53 -11.08
C GLY A 308 2.84 -1.98 -12.15
N MET A 309 2.65 -1.52 -13.41
CA MET A 309 3.62 -1.75 -14.46
C MET A 309 5.00 -1.17 -14.13
N ALA A 310 5.05 0.06 -13.59
CA ALA A 310 6.33 0.69 -13.23
C ALA A 310 7.05 -0.05 -12.10
N SER A 311 6.32 -0.60 -11.11
CA SER A 311 6.92 -1.46 -10.10
C SER A 311 7.60 -2.70 -10.70
N LEU A 312 6.98 -3.31 -11.70
CA LEU A 312 7.53 -4.48 -12.39
C LEU A 312 8.67 -4.11 -13.34
N GLU A 313 8.60 -2.96 -14.01
CA GLU A 313 9.69 -2.44 -14.84
C GLU A 313 10.96 -2.21 -14.02
N ILE A 314 10.84 -1.61 -12.82
CA ILE A 314 11.99 -1.43 -11.90
C ILE A 314 12.64 -2.79 -11.61
N LEU A 315 11.88 -3.82 -11.27
CA LEU A 315 12.43 -5.16 -11.01
C LEU A 315 13.04 -5.77 -12.27
N ASN A 316 12.42 -5.56 -13.44
CA ASN A 316 12.93 -6.06 -14.71
C ASN A 316 14.26 -5.41 -15.10
N ILE A 317 14.43 -4.11 -14.85
CA ILE A 317 15.70 -3.38 -15.01
C ILE A 317 16.75 -3.95 -14.04
N LEU A 318 16.40 -4.08 -12.75
CA LEU A 318 17.31 -4.58 -11.70
C LEU A 318 17.74 -6.04 -11.90
N ASN A 319 16.98 -6.84 -12.66
CA ASN A 319 17.43 -8.18 -13.07
C ASN A 319 18.75 -8.18 -13.84
N ASN A 320 19.10 -7.06 -14.49
CA ASN A 320 20.32 -6.90 -15.27
C ASN A 320 21.49 -6.30 -14.48
N ILE A 321 21.29 -6.04 -13.19
CA ILE A 321 22.29 -5.46 -12.27
C ILE A 321 22.52 -6.45 -11.13
N ASP A 322 23.77 -6.72 -10.77
CA ASP A 322 24.07 -7.51 -9.57
C ASP A 322 23.85 -6.65 -8.30
N VAL A 323 22.57 -6.52 -7.90
CA VAL A 323 22.15 -5.72 -6.76
C VAL A 323 22.85 -6.16 -5.47
N LYS A 324 23.08 -7.47 -5.30
CA LYS A 324 23.75 -8.01 -4.11
C LYS A 324 25.19 -7.51 -4.00
N ALA A 325 25.92 -7.46 -5.11
CA ALA A 325 27.31 -6.96 -5.15
C ALA A 325 27.42 -5.46 -4.85
N LEU A 326 26.33 -4.68 -5.06
CA LEU A 326 26.33 -3.24 -4.74
C LEU A 326 26.39 -2.98 -3.23
N GLY A 327 25.91 -3.92 -2.41
CA GLY A 327 25.85 -3.78 -0.94
C GLY A 327 24.64 -2.93 -0.46
N GLU A 328 23.78 -3.53 0.36
CA GLU A 328 22.61 -2.85 0.91
C GLU A 328 23.00 -1.60 1.69
N GLY A 329 22.31 -0.50 1.44
CA GLY A 329 22.56 0.80 2.09
C GLY A 329 23.76 1.58 1.56
N SER A 330 24.46 1.09 0.54
CA SER A 330 25.57 1.81 -0.12
C SER A 330 25.06 2.88 -1.10
N ALA A 331 25.94 3.82 -1.46
CA ALA A 331 25.64 4.79 -2.52
C ALA A 331 25.36 4.10 -3.86
N ASN A 332 26.04 3.00 -4.17
CA ASN A 332 25.82 2.23 -5.39
C ASN A 332 24.41 1.61 -5.42
N TYR A 333 23.96 1.05 -4.29
CA TYR A 333 22.63 0.48 -4.16
C TYR A 333 21.53 1.55 -4.36
N TYR A 334 21.60 2.65 -3.62
CA TYR A 334 20.61 3.73 -3.76
C TYR A 334 20.62 4.32 -5.18
N HIS A 335 21.80 4.56 -5.73
CA HIS A 335 21.92 5.08 -7.10
C HIS A 335 21.26 4.16 -8.12
N ALA A 336 21.58 2.87 -8.11
CA ALA A 336 21.04 1.91 -9.08
C ALA A 336 19.51 1.83 -9.05
N ILE A 337 18.90 1.79 -7.84
CA ILE A 337 17.43 1.70 -7.70
C ILE A 337 16.76 3.02 -8.09
N VAL A 338 17.35 4.16 -7.75
CA VAL A 338 16.84 5.47 -8.14
C VAL A 338 16.88 5.64 -9.66
N GLU A 339 17.97 5.25 -10.31
CA GLU A 339 18.08 5.32 -11.78
C GLU A 339 17.10 4.35 -12.47
N ALA A 340 16.94 3.12 -11.95
CA ALA A 340 15.93 2.19 -12.46
C ALA A 340 14.51 2.75 -12.29
N THR A 341 14.26 3.47 -11.20
CA THR A 341 12.96 4.17 -10.97
C THR A 341 12.73 5.26 -12.02
N LYS A 342 13.76 6.07 -12.32
CA LYS A 342 13.67 7.14 -13.31
C LYS A 342 13.32 6.58 -14.69
N GLU A 343 13.99 5.51 -15.13
CA GLU A 343 13.73 4.84 -16.39
C GLU A 343 12.28 4.32 -16.47
N ALA A 344 11.81 3.62 -15.46
CA ALA A 344 10.44 3.10 -15.41
C ALA A 344 9.38 4.23 -15.38
N PHE A 345 9.68 5.36 -14.76
CA PHE A 345 8.75 6.49 -14.68
C PHE A 345 8.62 7.25 -16.01
N VAL A 346 9.62 7.22 -16.89
CA VAL A 346 9.49 7.74 -18.26
C VAL A 346 8.38 6.99 -19.00
N ASP A 347 8.37 5.68 -18.94
CA ASP A 347 7.34 4.87 -19.60
C ASP A 347 5.97 5.02 -18.93
N ARG A 348 5.95 5.01 -17.60
CA ARG A 348 4.73 5.24 -16.83
C ARG A 348 4.04 6.55 -17.25
N ASP A 349 4.77 7.65 -17.26
CA ASP A 349 4.21 8.99 -17.52
C ASP A 349 3.77 9.17 -18.98
N LYS A 350 4.40 8.43 -19.88
CA LYS A 350 4.06 8.42 -21.30
C LYS A 350 2.79 7.63 -21.61
N TYR A 351 2.56 6.49 -20.96
CA TYR A 351 1.55 5.54 -21.39
C TYR A 351 0.39 5.34 -20.42
N LEU A 352 0.57 5.63 -19.11
CA LEU A 352 -0.38 5.18 -18.10
C LEU A 352 -1.67 5.99 -18.07
N THR A 353 -2.77 5.29 -18.35
CA THR A 353 -4.16 5.79 -18.32
C THR A 353 -5.13 4.60 -18.27
N ASP A 354 -6.43 4.87 -18.48
CA ASP A 354 -7.45 3.83 -18.65
C ASP A 354 -7.22 3.05 -19.97
N PRO A 355 -6.97 1.73 -19.91
CA PRO A 355 -6.73 0.92 -21.11
C PRO A 355 -7.94 0.81 -22.04
N ASP A 356 -9.17 1.10 -21.55
CA ASP A 356 -10.36 1.16 -22.40
C ASP A 356 -10.35 2.37 -23.35
N PHE A 357 -9.53 3.40 -23.07
CA PHE A 357 -9.43 4.64 -23.83
C PHE A 357 -8.14 4.77 -24.64
N ASN A 358 -7.07 4.10 -24.24
CA ASN A 358 -5.79 4.15 -24.97
C ASN A 358 -5.07 2.81 -24.86
N LYS A 359 -4.50 2.35 -25.97
CA LYS A 359 -3.68 1.13 -26.00
C LYS A 359 -2.35 1.37 -25.30
N ILE A 360 -2.01 0.52 -24.35
CA ILE A 360 -0.75 0.54 -23.61
C ILE A 360 0.07 -0.69 -24.03
N PRO A 361 1.32 -0.55 -24.52
CA PRO A 361 2.12 -1.65 -25.07
C PRO A 361 2.79 -2.47 -23.96
N LEU A 362 1.99 -3.10 -23.07
CA LEU A 362 2.49 -3.79 -21.87
C LEU A 362 3.46 -4.94 -22.16
N GLU A 363 3.25 -5.69 -23.27
CA GLU A 363 4.14 -6.78 -23.64
C GLU A 363 5.56 -6.27 -23.96
N PHE A 364 5.66 -5.12 -24.62
CA PHE A 364 6.94 -4.47 -24.89
C PHE A 364 7.56 -3.93 -23.60
N LEU A 365 6.81 -3.13 -22.83
CA LEU A 365 7.29 -2.46 -21.61
C LEU A 365 7.79 -3.44 -20.54
N LEU A 366 7.15 -4.61 -20.43
CA LEU A 366 7.54 -5.64 -19.46
C LEU A 366 8.43 -6.73 -20.08
N SER A 367 8.89 -6.56 -21.34
CA SER A 367 9.79 -7.51 -21.97
C SER A 367 11.20 -7.48 -21.34
N LYS A 368 11.87 -8.63 -21.32
CA LYS A 368 13.28 -8.71 -20.85
C LYS A 368 14.20 -7.82 -21.68
N ALA A 369 13.97 -7.74 -22.99
CA ALA A 369 14.77 -6.91 -23.89
C ALA A 369 14.67 -5.42 -23.52
N HIS A 370 13.46 -4.93 -23.26
CA HIS A 370 13.26 -3.54 -22.83
C HIS A 370 13.93 -3.25 -21.48
N GLY A 371 13.81 -4.15 -20.51
CA GLY A 371 14.53 -4.03 -19.23
C GLY A 371 16.06 -4.03 -19.39
N GLN A 372 16.62 -4.79 -20.33
CA GLN A 372 18.06 -4.76 -20.67
C GLN A 372 18.47 -3.42 -21.28
N GLU A 373 17.70 -2.88 -22.22
CA GLU A 373 17.93 -1.58 -22.82
C GLU A 373 17.90 -0.45 -21.78
N GLN A 374 16.93 -0.48 -20.87
CA GLN A 374 16.82 0.49 -19.78
C GLN A 374 18.01 0.37 -18.82
N ALA A 375 18.38 -0.85 -18.42
CA ALA A 375 19.54 -1.09 -17.56
C ALA A 375 20.86 -0.60 -18.20
N ALA A 376 21.03 -0.79 -19.51
CA ALA A 376 22.22 -0.33 -20.24
C ALA A 376 22.35 1.20 -20.29
N ARG A 377 21.27 1.95 -20.10
CA ARG A 377 21.32 3.42 -20.02
C ARG A 377 21.77 3.94 -18.66
N ILE A 378 21.69 3.10 -17.60
CA ILE A 378 22.11 3.49 -16.26
C ILE A 378 23.63 3.59 -16.18
N LYS A 379 24.14 4.78 -15.88
CA LYS A 379 25.56 5.05 -15.66
C LYS A 379 25.80 5.10 -14.15
N MET A 380 26.64 4.21 -13.63
CA MET A 380 26.84 4.06 -12.18
C MET A 380 27.57 5.21 -11.51
N ASP A 381 28.19 6.11 -12.25
CA ASP A 381 28.99 7.24 -11.77
C ASP A 381 28.29 8.60 -11.87
N VAL A 382 27.18 8.70 -12.62
CA VAL A 382 26.46 9.95 -12.85
C VAL A 382 24.95 9.74 -12.90
N ALA A 383 24.19 10.58 -12.19
CA ALA A 383 22.73 10.55 -12.18
C ALA A 383 22.14 11.11 -13.48
N ALA A 384 21.09 10.49 -13.99
CA ALA A 384 20.31 11.03 -15.10
C ALA A 384 19.65 12.35 -14.71
N THR A 385 19.72 13.33 -15.62
CA THR A 385 19.17 14.70 -15.45
C THR A 385 18.11 15.00 -16.50
N GLY A 386 17.43 16.15 -16.38
CA GLY A 386 16.48 16.61 -17.39
C GLY A 386 15.08 15.99 -17.33
N LEU A 387 14.78 15.22 -16.30
CA LEU A 387 13.45 14.67 -16.07
C LEU A 387 12.46 15.79 -15.71
N LYS A 388 11.23 15.71 -16.23
CA LYS A 388 10.17 16.67 -15.87
C LYS A 388 9.80 16.48 -14.39
N PRO A 389 9.60 17.59 -13.64
CA PRO A 389 9.08 17.48 -12.28
C PRO A 389 7.72 16.79 -12.27
N LEU A 390 7.60 15.83 -11.38
CA LEU A 390 6.35 15.11 -11.20
C LEU A 390 5.33 15.97 -10.44
N GLU A 391 4.01 15.92 -10.72
CA GLU A 391 2.97 16.71 -10.04
C GLU A 391 2.56 16.15 -8.67
N PRO A 392 2.23 16.96 -7.61
CA PRO A 392 2.03 16.48 -6.22
C PRO A 392 0.85 15.51 -6.10
N LYS A 393 0.98 14.41 -5.32
CA LYS A 393 -0.07 13.37 -5.19
C LYS A 393 0.11 12.44 -3.96
N GLY A 394 -0.85 12.06 -3.34
CA GLY A 394 -1.74 11.34 -2.51
C GLY A 394 -1.30 10.26 -1.50
N ASP A 395 -2.25 9.98 -0.60
CA ASP A 395 -2.21 9.05 0.51
C ASP A 395 -2.98 7.74 0.25
N THR A 396 -2.72 6.72 1.10
CA THR A 396 -3.21 5.35 0.81
C THR A 396 -3.09 4.49 2.07
N ILE A 397 -3.77 3.33 2.08
CA ILE A 397 -3.41 2.21 2.96
C ILE A 397 -3.09 0.97 2.13
N TRP A 398 -2.13 0.20 2.60
CA TRP A 398 -1.88 -1.16 2.15
C TRP A 398 -2.05 -2.13 3.32
N LEU A 399 -2.59 -3.33 3.04
CA LEU A 399 -2.65 -4.42 4.00
C LEU A 399 -2.33 -5.76 3.34
N GLY A 400 -1.74 -6.67 4.13
CA GLY A 400 -1.46 -8.04 3.73
C GLY A 400 -2.09 -9.05 4.68
N VAL A 401 -2.61 -10.14 4.13
CA VAL A 401 -3.18 -11.26 4.89
C VAL A 401 -2.74 -12.59 4.28
N VAL A 402 -2.39 -13.54 5.15
CA VAL A 402 -2.21 -14.95 4.78
C VAL A 402 -3.01 -15.79 5.76
N ASP A 403 -3.82 -16.74 5.26
CA ASP A 403 -4.57 -17.68 6.11
C ASP A 403 -3.83 -19.02 6.32
N LYS A 404 -4.41 -19.87 7.16
CA LYS A 404 -3.84 -21.20 7.49
C LYS A 404 -3.81 -22.16 6.30
N ASP A 405 -4.67 -21.94 5.30
CA ASP A 405 -4.78 -22.79 4.10
C ASP A 405 -3.80 -22.33 3.01
N GLY A 406 -3.05 -21.23 3.26
CA GLY A 406 -2.06 -20.66 2.34
C GLY A 406 -2.65 -19.71 1.30
N ASN A 407 -3.93 -19.32 1.41
CA ASN A 407 -4.44 -18.22 0.61
C ASN A 407 -3.80 -16.91 1.07
N ALA A 408 -3.51 -16.03 0.12
CA ALA A 408 -2.85 -14.77 0.40
C ALA A 408 -3.57 -13.61 -0.29
N VAL A 409 -3.62 -12.46 0.40
CA VAL A 409 -4.20 -11.22 -0.09
C VAL A 409 -3.20 -10.09 0.06
N SER A 410 -2.96 -9.35 -1.01
CA SER A 410 -2.34 -8.03 -1.02
C SER A 410 -3.40 -7.03 -1.46
N LEU A 411 -3.84 -6.17 -0.55
CA LEU A 411 -4.90 -5.19 -0.78
C LEU A 411 -4.36 -3.78 -0.58
N ILE A 412 -4.71 -2.90 -1.51
CA ILE A 412 -4.42 -1.48 -1.40
C ILE A 412 -5.71 -0.68 -1.58
N GLN A 413 -5.97 0.29 -0.70
CA GLN A 413 -7.20 1.09 -0.68
C GLN A 413 -6.90 2.56 -0.35
N SER A 414 -7.66 3.52 -0.91
CA SER A 414 -7.34 4.94 -0.77
C SER A 414 -8.51 5.84 -1.15
N ILE A 415 -8.49 7.04 -0.57
CA ILE A 415 -9.29 8.20 -1.01
C ILE A 415 -8.46 9.23 -1.77
N TYR A 416 -7.20 8.95 -2.04
CA TYR A 416 -6.17 9.72 -2.73
C TYR A 416 -5.44 10.71 -1.83
N HIS A 417 -5.84 11.97 -1.68
CA HIS A 417 -5.22 12.85 -0.69
C HIS A 417 -5.73 12.56 0.73
N ASP A 418 -4.94 12.94 1.72
CA ASP A 418 -5.38 12.95 3.11
C ASP A 418 -6.78 13.60 3.22
N PHE A 419 -7.72 12.90 3.85
CA PHE A 419 -9.14 13.25 3.92
C PHE A 419 -9.81 13.51 2.55
N GLY A 420 -9.29 12.97 1.45
CA GLY A 420 -9.92 12.94 0.14
C GLY A 420 -10.42 14.30 -0.36
N SER A 421 -11.66 14.35 -0.81
CA SER A 421 -12.32 15.58 -1.23
C SER A 421 -12.75 16.50 -0.09
N ALA A 422 -12.68 16.04 1.17
CA ALA A 422 -13.32 16.65 2.35
C ALA A 422 -14.87 16.68 2.28
N VAL A 423 -15.47 16.06 1.28
CA VAL A 423 -16.94 15.96 1.15
C VAL A 423 -17.44 14.74 1.90
N VAL A 424 -18.27 14.96 2.91
CA VAL A 424 -19.01 13.92 3.63
C VAL A 424 -20.50 14.18 3.42
N PRO A 425 -21.18 13.48 2.50
CA PRO A 425 -22.60 13.68 2.23
C PRO A 425 -23.46 13.46 3.47
N LYS A 426 -24.39 14.38 3.69
CA LYS A 426 -25.21 14.47 4.90
C LYS A 426 -25.88 13.14 5.27
N GLY A 427 -25.72 12.72 6.51
CA GLY A 427 -26.37 11.53 7.08
C GLY A 427 -25.81 10.21 6.55
N THR A 428 -24.56 10.21 6.01
CA THR A 428 -23.88 9.01 5.51
C THR A 428 -22.60 8.69 6.29
N GLY A 429 -21.89 9.70 6.77
CA GLY A 429 -20.54 9.57 7.33
C GLY A 429 -19.49 9.10 6.32
N VAL A 430 -19.81 9.07 5.02
CA VAL A 430 -18.93 8.60 3.94
C VAL A 430 -18.09 9.74 3.43
N LEU A 431 -16.81 9.76 3.73
CA LEU A 431 -15.87 10.71 3.17
C LEU A 431 -15.48 10.27 1.75
N LEU A 432 -15.76 11.12 0.76
CA LEU A 432 -15.54 10.82 -0.64
C LEU A 432 -14.11 11.11 -1.09
N GLN A 433 -13.58 10.24 -1.95
CA GLN A 433 -12.27 10.41 -2.58
C GLN A 433 -12.20 11.65 -3.48
N ASN A 434 -10.96 12.12 -3.71
CA ASN A 434 -10.67 13.13 -4.71
C ASN A 434 -9.81 12.58 -5.86
N ARG A 435 -9.92 11.27 -6.14
CA ARG A 435 -9.11 10.59 -7.16
C ARG A 435 -9.20 11.24 -8.53
N GLY A 436 -10.36 11.77 -8.89
CA GLY A 436 -10.56 12.41 -10.18
C GLY A 436 -9.81 13.72 -10.39
N SER A 437 -9.21 14.31 -9.35
CA SER A 437 -8.28 15.44 -9.51
C SER A 437 -6.99 15.06 -10.27
N PHE A 438 -6.77 13.78 -10.50
CA PHE A 438 -5.69 13.27 -11.34
C PHE A 438 -5.90 13.47 -12.85
N PHE A 439 -7.14 13.61 -13.30
CA PHE A 439 -7.40 13.88 -14.70
C PHE A 439 -6.81 15.22 -15.12
N SER A 440 -6.28 15.27 -16.34
CA SER A 440 -5.86 16.52 -16.98
C SER A 440 -7.03 17.21 -17.65
N LEU A 441 -7.07 18.55 -17.59
CA LEU A 441 -7.96 19.39 -18.39
C LEU A 441 -7.35 19.78 -19.76
N ASP A 442 -6.14 19.30 -20.06
CA ASP A 442 -5.57 19.36 -21.42
C ASP A 442 -6.14 18.21 -22.26
N SER A 443 -6.85 18.54 -23.32
CA SER A 443 -7.47 17.56 -24.22
C SER A 443 -6.47 16.67 -24.98
N LYS A 444 -5.19 17.06 -25.03
CA LYS A 444 -4.11 16.28 -25.66
C LYS A 444 -3.40 15.33 -24.69
N HIS A 445 -3.63 15.50 -23.39
CA HIS A 445 -2.96 14.68 -22.37
C HIS A 445 -3.50 13.24 -22.39
N VAL A 446 -2.63 12.22 -22.19
CA VAL A 446 -3.01 10.81 -22.18
C VAL A 446 -4.08 10.53 -21.12
N ASN A 447 -3.96 11.16 -19.94
CA ASN A 447 -4.92 11.04 -18.82
C ASN A 447 -5.93 12.22 -18.79
N ARG A 448 -6.37 12.72 -19.97
CA ARG A 448 -7.41 13.76 -20.05
C ARG A 448 -8.72 13.28 -19.45
N LEU A 449 -9.49 14.22 -18.89
CA LEU A 449 -10.82 13.93 -18.38
C LEU A 449 -11.77 13.57 -19.53
N GLU A 450 -12.43 12.44 -19.40
CA GLU A 450 -13.52 11.99 -20.26
C GLU A 450 -14.63 11.35 -19.42
N PRO A 451 -15.91 11.42 -19.83
CA PRO A 451 -16.99 10.75 -19.12
C PRO A 451 -16.77 9.24 -19.02
N ARG A 452 -17.07 8.66 -17.86
CA ARG A 452 -16.97 7.21 -17.58
C ARG A 452 -15.57 6.62 -17.77
N LYS A 453 -14.54 7.43 -17.74
CA LYS A 453 -13.14 7.02 -17.79
C LYS A 453 -12.59 6.80 -16.37
N ARG A 454 -11.71 5.82 -16.21
CA ARG A 454 -10.84 5.70 -15.04
C ARG A 454 -9.65 6.62 -15.19
N THR A 455 -9.25 7.25 -14.11
CA THR A 455 -8.00 8.03 -14.11
C THR A 455 -6.80 7.15 -13.85
N PHE A 456 -5.60 7.64 -14.19
CA PHE A 456 -4.35 7.11 -13.64
C PHE A 456 -4.47 6.89 -12.13
N HIS A 457 -3.95 5.78 -11.63
CA HIS A 457 -4.07 5.40 -10.23
C HIS A 457 -2.71 5.01 -9.64
N THR A 458 -2.34 5.65 -8.51
CA THR A 458 -1.08 5.34 -7.83
C THR A 458 -1.11 4.02 -7.08
N LEU A 459 -2.30 3.50 -6.75
CA LEU A 459 -2.46 2.27 -5.99
C LEU A 459 -1.92 1.07 -6.75
N ASN A 460 -1.05 0.29 -6.13
CA ASN A 460 -0.60 -0.97 -6.66
C ASN A 460 -0.27 -1.94 -5.51
N ALA A 461 -0.86 -3.13 -5.56
CA ALA A 461 -0.58 -4.23 -4.65
C ALA A 461 0.46 -5.15 -5.30
N ALA A 462 1.36 -5.74 -4.51
CA ALA A 462 2.44 -6.57 -5.01
C ALA A 462 2.52 -7.93 -4.29
N MET A 463 3.02 -8.93 -5.00
CA MET A 463 3.23 -10.27 -4.49
C MET A 463 4.35 -10.97 -5.27
N LEU A 464 5.25 -11.66 -4.59
CA LEU A 464 6.23 -12.57 -5.21
C LEU A 464 5.84 -14.01 -4.92
N LEU A 465 5.88 -14.85 -5.96
CA LEU A 465 5.73 -16.29 -5.84
C LEU A 465 7.06 -16.99 -6.14
N LYS A 466 7.32 -18.07 -5.40
CA LYS A 466 8.40 -19.02 -5.70
C LYS A 466 7.79 -20.40 -5.93
N ASN A 467 8.09 -21.02 -7.06
CA ASN A 467 7.53 -22.33 -7.41
C ASN A 467 6.00 -22.38 -7.27
N GLN A 468 5.32 -21.35 -7.80
CA GLN A 468 3.86 -21.17 -7.77
C GLN A 468 3.24 -21.04 -6.35
N LYS A 469 4.04 -20.78 -5.31
CA LYS A 469 3.56 -20.52 -3.95
C LYS A 469 3.91 -19.09 -3.54
N PRO A 470 3.06 -18.40 -2.77
CA PRO A 470 3.38 -17.08 -2.24
C PRO A 470 4.65 -17.15 -1.38
N TYR A 471 5.55 -16.21 -1.65
CA TYR A 471 6.78 -16.04 -0.87
C TYR A 471 6.77 -14.71 -0.13
N LEU A 472 6.45 -13.62 -0.83
CA LEU A 472 6.42 -12.28 -0.25
C LEU A 472 5.13 -11.57 -0.68
N ILE A 473 4.31 -11.21 0.28
CA ILE A 473 3.14 -10.34 0.12
C ILE A 473 3.55 -8.98 0.67
N TYR A 474 3.54 -7.93 -0.15
CA TYR A 474 4.10 -6.63 0.25
C TYR A 474 3.46 -5.45 -0.46
N GLY A 475 3.63 -4.28 0.13
CA GLY A 475 3.18 -3.02 -0.44
C GLY A 475 3.36 -1.88 0.54
N THR A 476 2.92 -0.71 0.12
CA THR A 476 3.08 0.52 0.88
C THR A 476 2.05 1.56 0.47
N MET A 477 1.76 2.51 1.33
CA MET A 477 1.22 3.80 0.93
C MET A 477 2.34 4.73 0.43
N GLY A 478 2.00 5.94 -0.01
CA GLY A 478 2.98 6.97 -0.38
C GLY A 478 2.92 7.38 -1.85
N GLY A 479 1.76 7.29 -2.48
CA GLY A 479 1.53 7.82 -3.83
C GLY A 479 2.52 7.27 -4.86
N GLU A 480 3.31 8.15 -5.47
CA GLU A 480 4.34 7.78 -6.45
C GLU A 480 5.58 7.11 -5.85
N GLY A 481 5.73 7.15 -4.52
CA GLY A 481 6.73 6.37 -3.80
C GLY A 481 6.45 4.87 -3.76
N GLN A 482 5.23 4.42 -4.08
CA GLN A 482 4.87 3.01 -3.97
C GLN A 482 5.76 2.07 -4.80
N PRO A 483 6.03 2.31 -6.11
CA PRO A 483 6.95 1.48 -6.87
C PRO A 483 8.37 1.47 -6.29
N GLN A 484 8.84 2.59 -5.77
CA GLN A 484 10.19 2.75 -5.21
C GLN A 484 10.35 1.96 -3.91
N THR A 485 9.39 2.09 -2.99
CA THR A 485 9.38 1.34 -1.73
C THR A 485 9.16 -0.16 -1.98
N GLN A 486 8.33 -0.55 -2.96
CA GLN A 486 8.18 -1.95 -3.33
C GLN A 486 9.49 -2.54 -3.85
N ALA A 487 10.24 -1.81 -4.70
CA ALA A 487 11.56 -2.24 -5.16
C ALA A 487 12.56 -2.37 -4.01
N ALA A 488 12.53 -1.43 -3.04
CA ALA A 488 13.36 -1.52 -1.84
C ALA A 488 13.08 -2.78 -1.01
N ILE A 489 11.80 -3.08 -0.75
CA ILE A 489 11.41 -4.27 0.02
C ILE A 489 11.78 -5.55 -0.74
N ALA A 490 11.46 -5.62 -2.04
CA ALA A 490 11.75 -6.81 -2.85
C ALA A 490 13.25 -7.10 -2.91
N THR A 491 14.10 -6.10 -3.17
CA THR A 491 15.56 -6.28 -3.21
C THR A 491 16.12 -6.64 -1.84
N ARG A 492 15.68 -6.00 -0.76
CA ARG A 492 16.14 -6.29 0.60
C ARG A 492 15.80 -7.71 1.04
N VAL A 493 14.60 -8.19 0.72
CA VAL A 493 14.19 -9.56 1.07
C VAL A 493 14.84 -10.59 0.15
N VAL A 494 14.86 -10.35 -1.17
CA VAL A 494 15.31 -11.36 -2.16
C VAL A 494 16.83 -11.35 -2.34
N ASP A 495 17.45 -10.18 -2.56
CA ASP A 495 18.88 -10.10 -2.86
C ASP A 495 19.73 -10.13 -1.58
N PHE A 496 19.26 -9.51 -0.50
CA PHE A 496 20.01 -9.40 0.75
C PHE A 496 19.54 -10.34 1.87
N GLY A 497 18.42 -11.06 1.70
CA GLY A 497 17.91 -12.03 2.67
C GLY A 497 17.43 -11.40 3.99
N MET A 498 17.06 -10.11 3.97
CA MET A 498 16.57 -9.42 5.16
C MET A 498 15.21 -9.95 5.61
N SER A 499 14.94 -9.88 6.90
CA SER A 499 13.60 -10.15 7.42
C SER A 499 12.60 -9.09 6.92
N PRO A 500 11.28 -9.37 6.90
CA PRO A 500 10.30 -8.39 6.47
C PRO A 500 10.34 -7.12 7.32
N GLN A 501 10.54 -7.23 8.63
CA GLN A 501 10.63 -6.06 9.51
C GLN A 501 11.88 -5.23 9.25
N ASP A 502 13.05 -5.86 9.08
CA ASP A 502 14.29 -5.16 8.76
C ASP A 502 14.21 -4.45 7.40
N ALA A 503 13.66 -5.13 6.39
CA ALA A 503 13.51 -4.57 5.04
C ALA A 503 12.61 -3.31 5.05
N ILE A 504 11.57 -3.30 5.89
CA ILE A 504 10.65 -2.17 6.05
C ILE A 504 11.28 -1.06 6.90
N ALA A 505 11.94 -1.41 8.01
CA ALA A 505 12.54 -0.46 8.94
C ALA A 505 13.78 0.25 8.36
N ALA A 506 14.46 -0.36 7.40
CA ALA A 506 15.65 0.20 6.75
C ALA A 506 15.40 1.61 6.19
N PRO A 507 16.43 2.48 6.16
CA PRO A 507 16.32 3.83 5.63
C PRO A 507 15.75 3.85 4.21
N ARG A 508 14.84 4.78 3.96
CA ARG A 508 14.17 4.92 2.66
C ARG A 508 14.57 6.19 1.94
N TRP A 509 14.21 6.21 0.70
CA TRP A 509 14.34 7.35 -0.20
C TRP A 509 13.06 7.53 -1.01
N LEU A 510 12.94 8.70 -1.61
CA LEU A 510 11.87 9.04 -2.52
C LEU A 510 12.42 9.97 -3.60
N HIS A 511 12.49 9.51 -4.84
CA HIS A 511 12.76 10.38 -5.98
C HIS A 511 11.47 11.11 -6.36
N GLY A 512 11.57 12.44 -6.47
CA GLY A 512 10.42 13.28 -6.77
C GLY A 512 9.56 13.53 -5.54
N ARG A 513 8.25 13.52 -5.69
CA ARG A 513 7.31 13.99 -4.68
C ARG A 513 6.38 12.92 -4.13
N THR A 514 5.86 13.17 -2.92
CA THR A 514 4.67 12.50 -2.38
C THR A 514 3.58 13.51 -2.06
N TRP A 515 3.90 14.59 -1.36
CA TRP A 515 3.00 15.68 -0.98
C TRP A 515 3.59 17.03 -1.35
N GLY A 516 2.75 18.00 -1.69
CA GLY A 516 3.16 19.39 -1.91
C GLY A 516 3.56 19.71 -3.35
N ALA A 517 4.57 20.57 -3.52
CA ALA A 517 5.02 21.08 -4.81
C ALA A 517 5.71 20.03 -5.68
N SER A 518 5.66 20.21 -6.99
CA SER A 518 6.44 19.42 -7.95
C SER A 518 7.92 19.46 -7.60
N SER A 519 8.60 18.30 -7.63
CA SER A 519 10.00 18.19 -7.24
C SER A 519 10.69 17.06 -8.00
N ASN A 520 11.98 17.23 -8.29
CA ASN A 520 12.88 16.20 -8.80
C ASN A 520 13.98 15.85 -7.80
N ASP A 521 13.87 16.34 -6.56
CA ASP A 521 14.82 16.01 -5.52
C ASP A 521 14.78 14.51 -5.16
N LEU A 522 15.88 14.03 -4.61
CA LEU A 522 15.97 12.73 -3.97
C LEU A 522 15.89 12.95 -2.45
N LYS A 523 14.68 12.79 -1.92
CA LYS A 523 14.48 12.75 -0.48
C LYS A 523 15.11 11.48 0.07
N ILE A 524 15.88 11.60 1.13
CA ILE A 524 16.56 10.48 1.77
C ILE A 524 16.54 10.66 3.29
N GLU A 525 16.21 9.61 4.04
CA GLU A 525 16.17 9.69 5.50
C GLU A 525 17.53 9.97 6.10
N GLY A 526 17.56 10.78 7.18
CA GLY A 526 18.78 11.17 7.89
C GLY A 526 19.63 9.99 8.39
N ARG A 527 19.01 8.82 8.60
CA ARG A 527 19.68 7.56 8.99
C ARG A 527 20.61 6.99 7.92
N VAL A 528 20.52 7.44 6.67
CA VAL A 528 21.52 7.08 5.65
C VAL A 528 22.81 7.84 5.97
N PRO A 529 23.97 7.15 6.07
CA PRO A 529 25.24 7.77 6.42
C PRO A 529 25.56 9.00 5.56
N VAL A 530 26.15 10.04 6.18
CA VAL A 530 26.52 11.29 5.48
C VAL A 530 27.42 10.98 4.27
N SER A 531 28.41 10.11 4.42
CA SER A 531 29.31 9.71 3.31
C SER A 531 28.59 9.11 2.10
N VAL A 532 27.47 8.40 2.34
CA VAL A 532 26.63 7.85 1.26
C VAL A 532 25.84 8.97 0.58
N ARG A 533 25.28 9.92 1.36
CA ARG A 533 24.56 11.07 0.82
C ARG A 533 25.48 12.01 0.02
N ASP A 534 26.70 12.24 0.50
CA ASP A 534 27.72 13.04 -0.18
C ASP A 534 28.13 12.40 -1.52
N GLU A 535 28.31 11.09 -1.53
CA GLU A 535 28.62 10.37 -2.78
C GLU A 535 27.46 10.42 -3.79
N LEU A 536 26.22 10.32 -3.34
CA LEU A 536 25.03 10.49 -4.21
C LEU A 536 24.96 11.93 -4.75
N THR A 537 25.28 12.93 -3.94
CA THR A 537 25.37 14.34 -4.37
C THR A 537 26.46 14.52 -5.42
N ARG A 538 27.64 13.92 -5.21
CA ARG A 538 28.75 13.96 -6.16
C ARG A 538 28.36 13.36 -7.52
N ARG A 539 27.51 12.32 -7.54
CA ARG A 539 26.96 11.74 -8.77
C ARG A 539 25.89 12.61 -9.44
N GLY A 540 25.45 13.69 -8.81
CA GLY A 540 24.47 14.63 -9.37
C GLY A 540 23.04 14.41 -8.91
N HIS A 541 22.78 13.57 -7.89
CA HIS A 541 21.46 13.52 -7.28
C HIS A 541 21.18 14.78 -6.43
N PRO A 542 20.06 15.48 -6.64
CA PRO A 542 19.68 16.62 -5.80
C PRO A 542 19.14 16.11 -4.45
N ILE A 543 20.05 15.82 -3.52
CA ILE A 543 19.73 15.24 -2.21
C ILE A 543 18.96 16.25 -1.34
N ASN A 544 17.85 15.79 -0.78
CA ASN A 544 17.07 16.46 0.26
C ASN A 544 16.98 15.51 1.47
N ALA A 545 17.81 15.74 2.47
CA ALA A 545 17.76 14.96 3.71
C ALA A 545 16.49 15.30 4.48
N VAL A 546 15.73 14.27 4.85
CA VAL A 546 14.48 14.38 5.62
C VAL A 546 14.62 13.69 6.97
N ASP A 547 13.66 13.95 7.86
CA ASP A 547 13.64 13.38 9.21
C ASP A 547 13.65 11.84 9.18
N ASP A 548 14.19 11.26 10.24
CA ASP A 548 14.19 9.83 10.48
C ASP A 548 12.76 9.33 10.67
N TYR A 549 12.44 8.20 10.04
CA TYR A 549 11.10 7.59 10.12
C TYR A 549 9.95 8.53 9.76
N THR A 550 10.17 9.43 8.80
CA THR A 550 9.14 10.37 8.35
C THR A 550 8.03 9.70 7.55
N ASP A 551 6.78 10.13 7.74
CA ASP A 551 5.59 9.73 6.96
C ASP A 551 5.77 9.94 5.44
N THR A 552 6.63 10.88 5.05
CA THR A 552 6.94 11.18 3.65
C THR A 552 7.38 9.93 2.87
N MET A 553 7.97 8.95 3.56
CA MET A 553 8.42 7.68 2.98
C MET A 553 7.31 6.64 2.85
N GLY A 554 6.08 6.96 3.24
CA GLY A 554 4.94 6.04 3.25
C GLY A 554 5.00 5.01 4.37
N HIS A 555 3.89 4.29 4.58
CA HIS A 555 3.79 3.18 5.53
C HIS A 555 3.71 1.86 4.77
N ALA A 556 4.71 1.02 4.96
CA ALA A 556 4.82 -0.27 4.29
C ALA A 556 4.44 -1.44 5.20
N GLY A 557 4.19 -2.57 4.58
CA GLY A 557 4.03 -3.84 5.26
C GLY A 557 4.49 -4.99 4.37
N ALA A 558 4.84 -6.10 5.01
CA ALA A 558 5.23 -7.31 4.29
C ALA A 558 4.95 -8.56 5.11
N ILE A 559 4.66 -9.66 4.42
CA ILE A 559 4.59 -11.00 4.99
C ILE A 559 5.47 -11.90 4.12
N VAL A 560 6.48 -12.51 4.72
CA VAL A 560 7.31 -13.54 4.10
C VAL A 560 6.83 -14.92 4.55
N ILE A 561 6.62 -15.81 3.60
CA ILE A 561 6.28 -17.22 3.86
C ILE A 561 7.52 -18.07 3.58
N ASP A 562 8.03 -18.72 4.60
CA ASP A 562 9.18 -19.63 4.45
C ASP A 562 8.77 -20.83 3.57
N PRO A 563 9.46 -21.09 2.47
CA PRO A 563 9.05 -22.14 1.52
C PRO A 563 9.24 -23.58 2.05
N VAL A 564 10.02 -23.76 3.12
CA VAL A 564 10.33 -25.07 3.72
C VAL A 564 9.41 -25.34 4.91
N THR A 565 9.35 -24.40 5.86
CA THR A 565 8.61 -24.57 7.12
C THR A 565 7.17 -24.07 7.04
N ASN A 566 6.82 -23.31 5.99
CA ASN A 566 5.54 -22.63 5.84
C ASN A 566 5.21 -21.62 6.96
N LEU A 567 6.21 -21.23 7.76
CA LEU A 567 6.08 -20.17 8.75
C LEU A 567 5.89 -18.81 8.07
N LYS A 568 5.07 -17.95 8.66
CA LYS A 568 4.79 -16.60 8.19
C LYS A 568 5.50 -15.62 9.11
N SER A 569 6.48 -14.89 8.58
CA SER A 569 7.10 -13.74 9.25
C SER A 569 6.48 -12.47 8.72
N ALA A 570 6.01 -11.58 9.58
CA ALA A 570 5.33 -10.37 9.17
C ALA A 570 6.02 -9.11 9.72
N GLY A 571 6.03 -8.05 8.95
CA GLY A 571 6.57 -6.74 9.34
C GLY A 571 5.56 -5.62 9.07
N THR A 572 5.68 -4.55 9.87
CA THR A 572 4.90 -3.31 9.73
C THR A 572 5.80 -2.10 9.83
N ASP A 573 5.32 -0.95 9.35
CA ASP A 573 6.12 0.26 9.28
C ASP A 573 6.27 0.96 10.62
N PRO A 574 7.50 1.20 11.09
CA PRO A 574 7.72 2.00 12.29
C PRO A 574 7.41 3.50 12.11
N ARG A 575 7.08 3.93 10.88
CA ARG A 575 6.70 5.32 10.53
C ARG A 575 5.22 5.61 10.77
N GLY A 576 4.42 4.60 11.11
CA GLY A 576 2.97 4.71 11.31
C GLY A 576 2.46 3.99 12.54
N ASP A 577 1.13 3.87 12.63
CA ASP A 577 0.39 3.29 13.78
C ASP A 577 0.11 1.78 13.59
N GLY A 578 0.83 1.15 12.66
CA GLY A 578 0.59 -0.21 12.21
C GLY A 578 1.00 -1.30 13.19
N LEU A 579 0.49 -2.51 12.94
CA LEU A 579 0.86 -3.71 13.65
C LEU A 579 0.85 -4.92 12.71
N ALA A 580 1.89 -5.77 12.81
CA ALA A 580 1.90 -7.11 12.24
C ALA A 580 1.56 -8.11 13.36
N VAL A 581 0.62 -9.02 13.08
CA VAL A 581 0.13 -10.02 14.03
C VAL A 581 -0.07 -11.37 13.35
N GLY A 582 0.06 -12.45 14.11
CA GLY A 582 -0.20 -13.79 13.62
C GLY A 582 -0.58 -14.76 14.75
N TYR A 583 -0.90 -16.02 14.40
CA TYR A 583 -1.27 -17.06 15.35
C TYR A 583 -0.86 -18.45 14.91
#